data_c64cb53dd333bf7651b5c159741986b9
#
_entry.id   c64cb53dd333bf7651b5c159741986b9
#
_cell.length_a   1.000
_cell.length_b   1.000
_cell.length_c   1.000
_cell.angle_alpha   90.00
_cell.angle_beta   90.00
_cell.angle_gamma   90.00
#
_symmetry.space_group_name_H-M   'P 1'
#
loop_
_entity.id
_entity.type
_entity.pdbx_description
1 polymer ?
#
loop_
_entity_poly.entity_id
_entity_poly.type
_entity_poly.pdbx_seq_one_letter_code
_entity_poly.pdbx_strand_id
1 'polypeptide(L)'
;TRAFGVRLDLGVAPVFIDTTGDGDLGALAGCSFEYGESDSCPCQPMSLNALLVVKDAAALASVTHASDPSAKDNLAKDAFLAEIKRAGLFPSYSKPTLWQVRDNLMLVMMNHEYGIKPFDAAQVTEATVRARGELNKIVNALRKLGGPWEGVQIAATAEQIGVRDGRRIAGRYTVNKDDLVAGARHDDA
;
A
#
# COMPACT_ATOMS: atom_id res chain seq x y z
N THR A 1 2.44 23.65 2.59
CA THR A 1 2.73 22.31 3.10
C THR A 1 4.23 22.19 3.26
N ARG A 2 4.75 22.15 4.49
CA ARG A 2 6.18 21.99 4.75
C ARG A 2 6.52 20.51 4.59
N ALA A 3 7.38 20.19 3.64
CA ALA A 3 8.13 18.96 3.68
C ALA A 3 8.94 18.96 4.99
N PHE A 4 8.73 17.96 5.84
CA PHE A 4 9.55 17.78 7.02
C PHE A 4 10.91 17.23 6.54
N GLY A 5 11.85 18.13 6.30
CA GLY A 5 13.24 17.75 6.19
C GLY A 5 13.72 17.36 7.59
N VAL A 6 13.94 16.08 7.81
CA VAL A 6 14.66 15.63 9.01
C VAL A 6 16.13 16.00 8.81
N ARG A 7 16.62 17.02 9.52
CA ARG A 7 18.05 17.25 9.66
C ARG A 7 18.55 16.29 10.74
N LEU A 8 19.25 15.25 10.30
CA LEU A 8 19.97 14.37 11.19
C LEU A 8 21.30 15.03 11.55
N ASP A 9 21.40 15.63 12.71
CA ASP A 9 22.69 15.92 13.32
C ASP A 9 23.24 14.60 13.85
N LEU A 10 24.00 13.89 12.99
CA LEU A 10 24.65 12.66 13.38
C LEU A 10 25.75 13.00 14.39
N GLY A 11 25.51 12.69 15.66
CA GLY A 11 26.54 12.66 16.66
C GLY A 11 27.64 11.66 16.26
N VAL A 12 28.83 11.81 16.83
CA VAL A 12 29.91 10.85 16.62
C VAL A 12 29.55 9.55 17.33
N ALA A 13 29.28 8.48 16.57
CA ALA A 13 29.03 7.14 17.07
C ALA A 13 29.84 6.13 16.26
N PRO A 14 30.32 5.02 16.87
CA PRO A 14 31.07 3.99 16.16
C PRO A 14 30.20 3.18 15.18
N VAL A 15 28.90 3.13 15.38
CA VAL A 15 27.94 2.38 14.55
C VAL A 15 26.63 3.16 14.43
N PHE A 16 26.04 3.13 13.24
CA PHE A 16 24.73 3.68 12.95
C PHE A 16 23.84 2.56 12.39
N ILE A 17 22.59 2.49 12.84
CA ILE A 17 21.61 1.52 12.37
C ILE A 17 20.50 2.28 11.63
N ASP A 18 20.34 1.98 10.33
CA ASP A 18 19.28 2.56 9.52
C ASP A 18 18.01 1.71 9.61
N THR A 19 16.98 2.26 10.24
CA THR A 19 15.66 1.64 10.38
C THR A 19 14.55 2.50 9.75
N THR A 20 14.90 3.37 8.80
CA THR A 20 13.97 4.33 8.19
C THR A 20 13.00 3.69 7.19
N GLY A 21 13.19 2.44 6.82
CA GLY A 21 12.41 1.70 5.84
C GLY A 21 12.86 1.95 4.40
N ASP A 22 13.10 3.22 4.05
CA ASP A 22 13.50 3.64 2.70
C ASP A 22 15.00 3.96 2.57
N GLY A 23 15.83 3.58 3.55
CA GLY A 23 17.28 3.80 3.56
C GLY A 23 17.64 5.30 3.63
N ASP A 24 16.85 6.11 4.33
CA ASP A 24 17.05 7.56 4.39
C ASP A 24 18.37 7.92 5.05
N LEU A 25 18.73 7.25 6.14
CA LEU A 25 19.96 7.50 6.86
C LEU A 25 21.18 7.20 5.97
N GLY A 26 21.17 6.03 5.31
CA GLY A 26 22.25 5.63 4.41
C GLY A 26 22.40 6.60 3.23
N ALA A 27 21.29 6.99 2.60
CA ALA A 27 21.28 7.94 1.49
C ALA A 27 21.80 9.33 1.92
N LEU A 28 21.35 9.83 3.07
CA LEU A 28 21.82 11.12 3.61
C LEU A 28 23.28 11.09 4.04
N ALA A 29 23.79 9.93 4.44
CA ALA A 29 25.20 9.71 4.73
C ALA A 29 26.07 9.57 3.47
N GLY A 30 25.48 9.60 2.26
CA GLY A 30 26.19 9.52 0.98
C GLY A 30 26.41 8.10 0.47
N CYS A 31 25.74 7.09 1.02
CA CYS A 31 25.77 5.74 0.48
C CYS A 31 25.10 5.69 -0.89
N SER A 32 25.70 4.93 -1.81
CA SER A 32 25.07 4.63 -3.10
C SER A 32 23.82 3.77 -2.90
N PHE A 33 22.83 3.95 -3.74
CA PHE A 33 21.61 3.17 -3.68
C PHE A 33 20.96 3.02 -5.08
N GLU A 34 20.10 2.03 -5.19
CA GLU A 34 19.22 1.80 -6.33
C GLU A 34 17.74 1.90 -5.88
N TYR A 35 16.83 2.10 -6.82
CA TYR A 35 15.38 2.02 -6.59
C TYR A 35 14.67 1.61 -7.88
N GLY A 36 13.47 1.00 -7.74
CA GLY A 36 12.79 0.41 -8.89
C GLY A 36 13.52 -0.80 -9.47
N GLU A 37 13.15 -1.26 -10.65
CA GLU A 37 13.79 -2.41 -11.32
C GLU A 37 14.96 -1.98 -12.23
N SER A 38 14.93 -0.75 -12.72
CA SER A 38 15.99 -0.13 -13.55
C SER A 38 15.80 1.38 -13.56
N ASP A 39 16.75 2.12 -14.14
CA ASP A 39 16.67 3.59 -14.28
C ASP A 39 15.39 4.08 -14.98
N SER A 40 14.78 3.25 -15.81
CA SER A 40 13.54 3.54 -16.54
C SER A 40 12.32 2.85 -15.97
N CYS A 41 12.48 1.96 -14.99
CA CYS A 41 11.37 1.22 -14.41
C CYS A 41 10.86 1.91 -13.15
N PRO A 42 9.57 2.26 -13.10
CA PRO A 42 9.00 2.87 -11.92
C PRO A 42 9.00 1.88 -10.75
N CYS A 43 9.06 2.41 -9.54
CA CYS A 43 8.82 1.64 -8.32
C CYS A 43 7.44 0.95 -8.35
N GLN A 44 7.28 -0.08 -7.55
CA GLN A 44 5.98 -0.73 -7.39
C GLN A 44 4.90 0.30 -7.01
N PRO A 45 3.67 0.13 -7.52
CA PRO A 45 2.59 1.08 -7.24
C PRO A 45 2.27 1.13 -5.75
N MET A 46 2.01 2.33 -5.26
CA MET A 46 1.58 2.57 -3.89
C MET A 46 0.07 2.40 -3.76
N SER A 47 -0.41 2.03 -2.58
CA SER A 47 -1.84 1.86 -2.30
C SER A 47 -2.23 2.52 -0.99
N LEU A 48 -3.42 3.10 -0.95
CA LEU A 48 -4.03 3.62 0.27
C LEU A 48 -5.18 2.70 0.68
N ASN A 49 -5.07 2.10 1.84
CA ASN A 49 -6.13 1.28 2.42
C ASN A 49 -7.13 2.14 3.21
N ALA A 50 -8.35 1.64 3.30
CA ALA A 50 -9.38 2.23 4.14
C ALA A 50 -10.14 1.18 4.95
N LEU A 51 -10.64 1.59 6.10
CA LEU A 51 -11.62 0.85 6.87
C LEU A 51 -13.01 1.36 6.50
N LEU A 52 -13.89 0.43 6.21
CA LEU A 52 -15.30 0.70 5.91
C LEU A 52 -16.18 0.10 7.00
N VAL A 53 -17.24 0.80 7.34
CA VAL A 53 -18.38 0.24 8.12
C VAL A 53 -19.52 -0.01 7.16
N VAL A 54 -20.05 -1.24 7.20
CA VAL A 54 -21.21 -1.67 6.40
C VAL A 54 -22.37 -2.02 7.32
N LYS A 55 -23.59 -2.10 6.79
CA LYS A 55 -24.77 -2.51 7.57
C LYS A 55 -24.75 -3.99 7.94
N ASP A 56 -24.38 -4.81 6.97
CA ASP A 56 -24.36 -6.26 7.06
C ASP A 56 -23.22 -6.84 6.23
N ALA A 57 -22.18 -7.32 6.89
CA ALA A 57 -21.02 -7.93 6.24
C ALA A 57 -21.38 -9.27 5.55
N ALA A 58 -22.38 -10.00 6.05
CA ALA A 58 -22.83 -11.24 5.44
C ALA A 58 -23.44 -11.02 4.06
N ALA A 59 -24.12 -9.90 3.84
CA ALA A 59 -24.66 -9.52 2.54
C ALA A 59 -23.58 -9.24 1.50
N LEU A 60 -22.32 -9.04 1.91
CA LEU A 60 -21.15 -8.80 1.07
C LEU A 60 -20.25 -10.04 0.91
N ALA A 61 -20.68 -11.21 1.39
CA ALA A 61 -19.85 -12.43 1.37
C ALA A 61 -19.31 -12.78 -0.02
N SER A 62 -20.09 -12.58 -1.08
CA SER A 62 -19.68 -12.89 -2.46
C SER A 62 -18.56 -11.99 -3.00
N VAL A 63 -18.35 -10.83 -2.42
CA VAL A 63 -17.31 -9.85 -2.80
C VAL A 63 -16.19 -9.74 -1.76
N THR A 64 -16.34 -10.46 -0.64
CA THR A 64 -15.36 -10.48 0.45
C THR A 64 -14.34 -11.58 0.19
N HIS A 65 -13.06 -11.18 0.13
CA HIS A 65 -11.96 -12.12 -0.04
C HIS A 65 -11.77 -12.95 1.24
N ALA A 66 -11.72 -14.28 1.09
CA ALA A 66 -11.45 -15.17 2.20
C ALA A 66 -10.04 -14.94 2.77
N SER A 67 -9.91 -15.04 4.09
CA SER A 67 -8.61 -14.92 4.78
C SER A 67 -7.72 -16.15 4.61
N ASP A 68 -8.20 -17.19 3.91
CA ASP A 68 -7.42 -18.41 3.65
C ASP A 68 -6.38 -18.16 2.56
N PRO A 69 -5.06 -18.25 2.89
CA PRO A 69 -3.99 -18.05 1.92
C PRO A 69 -3.96 -19.10 0.81
N SER A 70 -4.59 -20.27 1.03
CA SER A 70 -4.68 -21.36 0.05
C SER A 70 -5.75 -21.12 -1.00
N ALA A 71 -6.74 -20.28 -0.70
CA ALA A 71 -7.76 -19.89 -1.64
C ALA A 71 -7.17 -18.91 -2.67
N LYS A 72 -6.78 -19.40 -3.84
CA LYS A 72 -6.47 -18.57 -5.01
C LYS A 72 -7.75 -17.90 -5.54
N ASP A 73 -8.53 -17.32 -4.63
CA ASP A 73 -9.86 -16.84 -4.95
C ASP A 73 -9.79 -15.42 -5.55
N ASN A 74 -9.61 -15.38 -6.88
CA ASN A 74 -9.82 -14.16 -7.64
C ASN A 74 -11.33 -13.87 -7.84
N LEU A 75 -12.23 -14.82 -7.56
CA LEU A 75 -13.66 -14.67 -7.81
C LEU A 75 -14.26 -13.51 -7.00
N ALA A 76 -13.93 -13.43 -5.71
CA ALA A 76 -14.40 -12.34 -4.86
C ALA A 76 -13.87 -10.97 -5.33
N LYS A 77 -12.61 -10.92 -5.79
CA LYS A 77 -12.02 -9.69 -6.34
C LYS A 77 -12.68 -9.27 -7.65
N ASP A 78 -12.95 -10.25 -8.53
CA ASP A 78 -13.63 -10.00 -9.79
C ASP A 78 -15.09 -9.57 -9.56
N ALA A 79 -15.77 -10.18 -8.59
CA ALA A 79 -17.10 -9.79 -8.17
C ALA A 79 -17.12 -8.37 -7.56
N PHE A 80 -16.13 -8.03 -6.74
CA PHE A 80 -16.02 -6.67 -6.18
C PHE A 80 -15.72 -5.63 -7.27
N LEU A 81 -14.84 -5.96 -8.22
CA LEU A 81 -14.59 -5.10 -9.38
C LEU A 81 -15.88 -4.89 -10.21
N ALA A 82 -16.70 -5.94 -10.37
CA ALA A 82 -17.97 -5.84 -11.08
C ALA A 82 -18.95 -4.89 -10.37
N GLU A 83 -19.00 -4.92 -9.04
CA GLU A 83 -19.83 -3.96 -8.25
C GLU A 83 -19.36 -2.51 -8.44
N ILE A 84 -18.04 -2.26 -8.41
CA ILE A 84 -17.50 -0.92 -8.66
C ILE A 84 -17.85 -0.44 -10.08
N LYS A 85 -17.73 -1.33 -11.07
CA LYS A 85 -18.11 -1.03 -12.47
C LYS A 85 -19.60 -0.79 -12.62
N ARG A 86 -20.44 -1.55 -11.90
CA ARG A 86 -21.91 -1.33 -11.84
C ARG A 86 -22.25 0.03 -11.26
N ALA A 87 -21.41 0.54 -10.35
CA ALA A 87 -21.51 1.90 -9.82
C ALA A 87 -21.00 2.99 -10.81
N GLY A 88 -20.59 2.61 -12.02
CA GLY A 88 -20.13 3.54 -13.07
C GLY A 88 -18.68 3.99 -12.91
N LEU A 89 -17.86 3.30 -12.12
CA LEU A 89 -16.46 3.66 -11.88
C LEU A 89 -15.50 2.53 -12.27
N PHE A 90 -14.26 2.94 -12.52
CA PHE A 90 -13.14 2.05 -12.84
C PHE A 90 -12.01 2.36 -11.86
N PRO A 91 -11.69 1.46 -10.92
CA PRO A 91 -10.63 1.69 -9.96
C PRO A 91 -9.26 1.62 -10.64
N SER A 92 -8.29 2.37 -10.14
CA SER A 92 -6.91 2.35 -10.61
C SER A 92 -6.21 1.01 -10.34
N TYR A 93 -6.72 0.22 -9.40
CA TYR A 93 -6.28 -1.15 -9.14
C TYR A 93 -7.24 -2.16 -9.77
N SER A 94 -6.72 -3.02 -10.66
CA SER A 94 -7.52 -3.98 -11.44
C SER A 94 -8.06 -5.16 -10.63
N LYS A 95 -7.59 -5.38 -9.39
CA LYS A 95 -8.01 -6.46 -8.49
C LYS A 95 -8.39 -5.92 -7.12
N PRO A 96 -9.38 -5.01 -7.03
CA PRO A 96 -9.80 -4.45 -5.76
C PRO A 96 -10.18 -5.56 -4.79
N THR A 97 -9.83 -5.41 -3.54
CA THR A 97 -10.00 -6.46 -2.54
C THR A 97 -10.66 -5.91 -1.30
N LEU A 98 -11.67 -6.63 -0.83
CA LEU A 98 -12.41 -6.35 0.39
C LEU A 98 -12.18 -7.52 1.36
N TRP A 99 -11.81 -7.23 2.60
CA TRP A 99 -11.64 -8.22 3.67
C TRP A 99 -12.53 -7.86 4.85
N GLN A 100 -13.13 -8.85 5.47
CA GLN A 100 -13.78 -8.65 6.76
C GLN A 100 -12.72 -8.67 7.87
N VAL A 101 -12.67 -7.61 8.67
CA VAL A 101 -11.79 -7.52 9.85
C VAL A 101 -12.49 -8.16 11.05
N ARG A 102 -13.70 -7.72 11.33
CA ARG A 102 -14.61 -8.28 12.35
C ARG A 102 -16.00 -7.63 12.18
N ASP A 103 -17.04 -8.31 12.60
CA ASP A 103 -18.42 -7.82 12.57
C ASP A 103 -18.73 -7.12 11.23
N ASN A 104 -19.12 -5.86 11.27
CA ASN A 104 -19.41 -5.02 10.10
C ASN A 104 -18.23 -4.09 9.72
N LEU A 105 -17.04 -4.34 10.23
CA LEU A 105 -15.83 -3.60 9.89
C LEU A 105 -15.07 -4.33 8.78
N MET A 106 -14.88 -3.65 7.66
CA MET A 106 -14.19 -4.17 6.48
C MET A 106 -12.91 -3.37 6.23
N LEU A 107 -11.86 -4.05 5.72
CA LEU A 107 -10.68 -3.43 5.14
C LEU A 107 -10.80 -3.47 3.62
N VAL A 108 -10.47 -2.38 2.96
CA VAL A 108 -10.51 -2.30 1.50
C VAL A 108 -9.22 -1.75 0.91
N MET A 109 -8.77 -2.37 -0.20
CA MET A 109 -7.73 -1.88 -1.08
C MET A 109 -8.28 -1.86 -2.51
N MET A 110 -8.41 -0.68 -3.12
CA MET A 110 -9.00 -0.54 -4.45
C MET A 110 -8.35 0.55 -5.31
N ASN A 111 -7.16 1.01 -4.91
CA ASN A 111 -6.41 2.00 -5.67
C ASN A 111 -4.94 1.64 -5.80
N HIS A 112 -4.32 2.11 -6.87
CA HIS A 112 -2.87 2.10 -7.10
C HIS A 112 -2.43 3.45 -7.67
N GLU A 113 -1.38 4.02 -7.09
CA GLU A 113 -0.69 5.20 -7.60
C GLU A 113 0.65 4.78 -8.21
N TYR A 114 0.83 5.07 -9.48
CA TYR A 114 1.99 4.66 -10.27
C TYR A 114 2.96 5.82 -10.50
N GLY A 115 4.22 5.51 -10.72
CA GLY A 115 5.24 6.49 -11.11
C GLY A 115 5.64 7.46 -9.99
N ILE A 116 5.43 7.08 -8.73
CA ILE A 116 5.74 7.89 -7.56
C ILE A 116 7.12 7.51 -7.02
N LYS A 117 7.98 8.50 -6.82
CA LYS A 117 9.25 8.30 -6.12
C LYS A 117 9.00 8.22 -4.61
N PRO A 118 9.34 7.11 -3.95
CA PRO A 118 8.96 6.88 -2.54
C PRO A 118 9.65 7.86 -1.56
N PHE A 119 10.79 8.40 -1.94
CA PHE A 119 11.57 9.36 -1.16
C PHE A 119 11.33 10.83 -1.56
N ASP A 120 10.34 11.10 -2.40
CA ASP A 120 9.88 12.45 -2.72
C ASP A 120 8.60 12.74 -1.93
N ALA A 121 8.73 13.48 -0.84
CA ALA A 121 7.63 13.78 0.08
C ALA A 121 6.46 14.51 -0.61
N ALA A 122 6.73 15.35 -1.60
CA ALA A 122 5.69 16.05 -2.35
C ALA A 122 4.89 15.05 -3.20
N GLN A 123 5.55 14.17 -3.95
CA GLN A 123 4.89 13.14 -4.76
C GLN A 123 4.08 12.18 -3.89
N VAL A 124 4.62 11.72 -2.76
CA VAL A 124 3.92 10.83 -1.81
C VAL A 124 2.69 11.52 -1.23
N THR A 125 2.79 12.83 -0.90
CA THR A 125 1.65 13.61 -0.41
C THR A 125 0.57 13.75 -1.47
N GLU A 126 0.92 14.11 -2.69
CA GLU A 126 -0.03 14.22 -3.81
C GLU A 126 -0.71 12.88 -4.11
N ALA A 127 0.06 11.78 -4.15
CA ALA A 127 -0.47 10.43 -4.33
C ALA A 127 -1.47 10.06 -3.20
N THR A 128 -1.14 10.40 -1.95
CA THR A 128 -2.05 10.19 -0.81
C THR A 128 -3.37 10.94 -0.99
N VAL A 129 -3.32 12.19 -1.45
CA VAL A 129 -4.53 13.01 -1.68
C VAL A 129 -5.37 12.44 -2.83
N ARG A 130 -4.73 12.06 -3.96
CA ARG A 130 -5.44 11.43 -5.10
C ARG A 130 -6.10 10.12 -4.71
N ALA A 131 -5.36 9.23 -4.01
CA ALA A 131 -5.87 7.95 -3.55
C ALA A 131 -7.07 8.10 -2.61
N ARG A 132 -7.03 9.07 -1.65
CA ARG A 132 -8.21 9.39 -0.82
C ARG A 132 -9.39 9.88 -1.65
N GLY A 133 -9.12 10.70 -2.66
CA GLY A 133 -10.14 11.18 -3.59
C GLY A 133 -10.81 10.02 -4.32
N GLU A 134 -10.05 9.05 -4.82
CA GLU A 134 -10.55 7.86 -5.49
C GLU A 134 -11.37 6.99 -4.53
N LEU A 135 -10.85 6.68 -3.33
CA LEU A 135 -11.58 5.94 -2.29
C LEU A 135 -12.95 6.55 -2.00
N ASN A 136 -13.01 7.87 -1.78
CA ASN A 136 -14.25 8.59 -1.52
C ASN A 136 -15.24 8.51 -2.70
N LYS A 137 -14.74 8.65 -3.94
CA LYS A 137 -15.58 8.53 -5.14
C LYS A 137 -16.20 7.14 -5.23
N ILE A 138 -15.40 6.09 -5.07
CA ILE A 138 -15.87 4.71 -5.18
C ILE A 138 -16.87 4.39 -4.06
N VAL A 139 -16.56 4.70 -2.80
CA VAL A 139 -17.46 4.41 -1.67
C VAL A 139 -18.78 5.18 -1.81
N ASN A 140 -18.75 6.43 -2.25
CA ASN A 140 -19.96 7.21 -2.52
C ASN A 140 -20.80 6.62 -3.66
N ALA A 141 -20.18 6.09 -4.70
CA ALA A 141 -20.86 5.44 -5.80
C ALA A 141 -21.47 4.11 -5.37
N LEU A 142 -20.75 3.27 -4.64
CA LEU A 142 -21.27 2.04 -4.05
C LEU A 142 -22.47 2.33 -3.13
N ARG A 143 -22.37 3.34 -2.26
CA ARG A 143 -23.48 3.75 -1.39
C ARG A 143 -24.74 4.10 -2.18
N LYS A 144 -24.59 4.80 -3.32
CA LYS A 144 -25.71 5.17 -4.21
C LYS A 144 -26.35 3.97 -4.90
N LEU A 145 -25.63 2.87 -5.09
CA LEU A 145 -26.21 1.63 -5.61
C LEU A 145 -27.24 1.03 -4.67
N GLY A 146 -27.14 1.30 -3.36
CA GLY A 146 -28.01 0.70 -2.36
C GLY A 146 -27.77 -0.80 -2.18
N GLY A 147 -28.81 -1.54 -1.77
CA GLY A 147 -28.70 -2.97 -1.50
C GLY A 147 -27.64 -3.26 -0.41
N PRO A 148 -26.72 -4.20 -0.63
CA PRO A 148 -25.69 -4.54 0.37
C PRO A 148 -24.74 -3.38 0.69
N TRP A 149 -24.65 -2.37 -0.18
CA TRP A 149 -23.82 -1.18 0.00
C TRP A 149 -24.56 -0.01 0.66
N GLU A 150 -25.85 -0.18 0.98
CA GLU A 150 -26.65 0.88 1.61
C GLU A 150 -25.99 1.33 2.92
N GLY A 151 -25.75 2.64 3.05
CA GLY A 151 -25.18 3.22 4.26
C GLY A 151 -23.71 2.93 4.49
N VAL A 152 -22.98 2.32 3.55
CA VAL A 152 -21.53 2.11 3.69
C VAL A 152 -20.81 3.43 3.94
N GLN A 153 -19.87 3.44 4.89
CA GLN A 153 -19.10 4.63 5.28
C GLN A 153 -17.61 4.30 5.40
N ILE A 154 -16.78 5.27 5.07
CA ILE A 154 -15.35 5.22 5.40
C ILE A 154 -15.22 5.57 6.89
N ALA A 155 -14.75 4.62 7.69
CA ALA A 155 -14.45 4.84 9.11
C ALA A 155 -13.09 5.54 9.27
N ALA A 156 -12.09 5.09 8.51
CA ALA A 156 -10.75 5.67 8.51
C ALA A 156 -10.02 5.35 7.20
N THR A 157 -9.04 6.17 6.84
CA THR A 157 -8.01 5.85 5.85
C THR A 157 -6.67 5.75 6.54
N ALA A 158 -5.71 5.07 5.92
CA ALA A 158 -4.33 5.20 6.36
C ALA A 158 -3.88 6.66 6.36
N GLU A 159 -2.96 7.01 7.24
CA GLU A 159 -2.45 8.37 7.38
C GLU A 159 -1.79 8.86 6.08
N GLN A 160 -0.95 8.02 5.50
CA GLN A 160 -0.35 8.23 4.18
C GLN A 160 -0.47 6.97 3.33
N ILE A 161 -0.23 7.12 2.04
CA ILE A 161 -0.20 6.01 1.10
C ILE A 161 0.94 5.04 1.44
N GLY A 162 0.69 3.74 1.32
CA GLY A 162 1.67 2.70 1.60
C GLY A 162 2.74 2.63 0.52
N VAL A 163 3.98 2.92 0.89
CA VAL A 163 5.17 2.72 0.07
C VAL A 163 5.51 1.23 0.03
N ARG A 164 5.78 0.69 -1.16
CA ARG A 164 6.08 -0.74 -1.35
C ARG A 164 7.53 -1.00 -1.75
N ASP A 165 8.18 -0.01 -2.34
CA ASP A 165 9.48 -0.13 -2.96
C ASP A 165 10.26 1.16 -2.69
N GLY A 166 11.29 1.07 -1.87
CA GLY A 166 12.13 2.18 -1.47
C GLY A 166 13.53 2.08 -2.06
N ARG A 167 14.49 2.77 -1.43
CA ARG A 167 15.90 2.65 -1.79
C ARG A 167 16.44 1.30 -1.33
N ARG A 168 17.31 0.74 -2.14
CA ARG A 168 18.17 -0.40 -1.80
C ARG A 168 19.60 0.13 -1.70
N ILE A 169 20.09 0.30 -0.47
CA ILE A 169 21.45 0.78 -0.22
C ILE A 169 22.44 -0.26 -0.73
N ALA A 170 23.49 0.19 -1.45
CA ALA A 170 24.58 -0.66 -1.90
C ALA A 170 25.42 -1.09 -0.68
N GLY A 171 25.08 -2.26 -0.15
CA GLY A 171 25.76 -2.86 1.01
C GLY A 171 26.98 -3.67 0.61
N ARG A 172 27.74 -4.14 1.61
CA ARG A 172 28.82 -5.10 1.40
C ARG A 172 28.33 -6.45 0.90
N TYR A 173 27.10 -6.80 1.27
CA TYR A 173 26.39 -7.99 0.87
C TYR A 173 24.96 -7.64 0.47
N THR A 174 24.47 -8.30 -0.57
CA THR A 174 23.07 -8.18 -1.01
C THR A 174 22.41 -9.54 -0.84
N VAL A 175 21.44 -9.62 0.07
CA VAL A 175 20.60 -10.82 0.25
C VAL A 175 19.87 -11.11 -1.06
N ASN A 176 19.97 -12.33 -1.54
CA ASN A 176 19.35 -12.78 -2.77
C ASN A 176 18.32 -13.88 -2.54
N LYS A 177 17.66 -14.31 -3.60
CA LYS A 177 16.61 -15.35 -3.55
C LYS A 177 17.12 -16.67 -2.97
N ASP A 178 18.36 -17.05 -3.29
CA ASP A 178 18.90 -18.34 -2.87
C ASP A 178 19.23 -18.33 -1.37
N ASP A 179 19.66 -17.20 -0.84
CA ASP A 179 19.84 -16.98 0.61
C ASP A 179 18.52 -17.19 1.36
N LEU A 180 17.41 -16.62 0.82
CA LEU A 180 16.09 -16.75 1.43
C LEU A 180 15.60 -18.20 1.40
N VAL A 181 15.79 -18.90 0.29
CA VAL A 181 15.39 -20.31 0.13
C VAL A 181 16.22 -21.22 1.05
N ALA A 182 17.52 -20.95 1.16
CA ALA A 182 18.43 -21.73 2.00
C ALA A 182 18.30 -21.41 3.50
N GLY A 183 17.62 -20.31 3.87
CA GLY A 183 17.62 -19.79 5.24
C GLY A 183 19.05 -19.43 5.67
N ALA A 184 19.80 -18.76 4.79
CA ALA A 184 21.20 -18.42 5.00
C ALA A 184 21.38 -17.64 6.30
N ARG A 185 22.47 -17.94 6.99
CA ARG A 185 22.91 -17.23 8.19
C ARG A 185 24.26 -16.57 7.93
N HIS A 186 24.43 -15.38 8.44
CA HIS A 186 25.65 -14.60 8.30
C HIS A 186 26.24 -14.34 9.69
N ASP A 187 27.54 -14.26 9.79
CA ASP A 187 28.25 -14.14 11.09
C ASP A 187 27.98 -12.81 11.81
N ASP A 188 27.45 -11.83 11.09
CA ASP A 188 27.13 -10.48 11.57
C ASP A 188 25.62 -10.20 11.68
N ALA A 189 24.77 -11.24 11.58
CA ALA A 189 23.30 -11.13 11.60
C ALA A 189 22.69 -11.79 12.86
#